data_d492ede8f3bb378911126bd9a61fd964
#
_entry.id   d492ede8f3bb378911126bd9a61fd964
#
_cell.length_a   1.000
_cell.length_b   1.000
_cell.length_c   1.000
_cell.angle_alpha   90.00
_cell.angle_beta   90.00
_cell.angle_gamma   90.00
#
_symmetry.space_group_name_H-M   'P 1'
#
loop_
_entity.id
_entity.type
_entity.pdbx_description
1 polymer ?
#
loop_
_entity_poly.entity_id
_entity_poly.type
_entity_poly.pdbx_seq_one_letter_code
_entity_poly.pdbx_strand_id
1 'polypeptide(L)'
;WVLNTMTGLGQLQRMTQFKDKSSKYTDVQAGLLNYPVLMAADILLYNTSYVPVGEDQKQHIEITRDLAQRFNSRYSETFTIPEILTPKVGARIMSLKDPSSKMSKSDSNKDGYILILDSEDDTRKKIKRAVTDSSGEFRYSDDQPGLKNLINIHASFSGMSPEEIVKKYENLGYGDFKEDLGEVVVEGLRPLRERFKEIRADKAYLESVYKEGAEKASYLANKTLRKVYKKVGFIPR
;
A
#
# COMPACT_ATOMS: atom_id res chain seq x y z
N TRP A 1 -0.06 -13.10 -20.51
CA TRP A 1 0.79 -13.58 -21.60
C TRP A 1 0.85 -12.58 -22.77
N VAL A 2 -0.27 -12.14 -23.35
CA VAL A 2 -0.30 -11.19 -24.47
C VAL A 2 0.52 -9.92 -24.19
N LEU A 3 0.32 -9.29 -23.03
CA LEU A 3 1.09 -8.11 -22.65
C LEU A 3 2.59 -8.40 -22.52
N ASN A 4 2.94 -9.58 -22.02
CA ASN A 4 4.34 -9.97 -21.86
C ASN A 4 5.07 -10.08 -23.22
N THR A 5 4.39 -10.55 -24.27
CA THR A 5 4.98 -10.61 -25.63
C THR A 5 5.21 -9.23 -26.26
N MET A 6 4.62 -8.19 -25.67
CA MET A 6 4.75 -6.80 -26.13
C MET A 6 5.67 -5.97 -25.23
N THR A 7 6.21 -6.56 -24.16
CA THR A 7 7.05 -5.87 -23.20
C THR A 7 8.53 -6.08 -23.53
N GLY A 8 9.28 -4.99 -23.64
CA GLY A 8 10.72 -5.06 -23.85
C GLY A 8 11.46 -5.54 -22.61
N LEU A 9 12.34 -6.53 -22.74
CA LEU A 9 13.17 -7.05 -21.65
C LEU A 9 13.93 -5.93 -20.94
N GLY A 10 14.60 -5.04 -21.68
CA GLY A 10 15.32 -3.92 -21.13
C GLY A 10 14.43 -2.89 -20.39
N GLN A 11 13.14 -2.81 -20.72
CA GLN A 11 12.20 -1.96 -20.00
C GLN A 11 11.98 -2.51 -18.58
N LEU A 12 11.77 -3.82 -18.45
CA LEU A 12 11.62 -4.48 -17.15
C LEU A 12 12.89 -4.43 -16.29
N GLN A 13 14.05 -4.67 -16.91
CA GLN A 13 15.35 -4.64 -16.22
C GLN A 13 15.71 -3.23 -15.69
N ARG A 14 15.21 -2.17 -16.31
CA ARG A 14 15.45 -0.78 -15.87
C ARG A 14 14.54 -0.34 -14.73
N MET A 15 13.51 -1.10 -14.37
CA MET A 15 12.61 -0.75 -13.28
C MET A 15 13.35 -0.70 -11.95
N THR A 16 13.14 0.38 -11.18
CA THR A 16 13.77 0.60 -9.86
C THR A 16 13.53 -0.58 -8.93
N GLN A 17 12.28 -1.03 -8.83
CA GLN A 17 11.90 -2.16 -7.98
C GLN A 17 12.61 -3.48 -8.38
N PHE A 18 12.86 -3.70 -9.67
CA PHE A 18 13.63 -4.86 -10.11
C PHE A 18 15.08 -4.75 -9.65
N LYS A 19 15.73 -3.59 -9.85
CA LYS A 19 17.12 -3.35 -9.45
C LYS A 19 17.30 -3.51 -7.94
N ASP A 20 16.42 -2.89 -7.16
CA ASP A 20 16.48 -2.91 -5.69
C ASP A 20 16.29 -4.31 -5.10
N LYS A 21 15.40 -5.09 -5.71
CA LYS A 21 15.12 -6.45 -5.22
C LYS A 21 16.13 -7.46 -5.75
N SER A 22 16.51 -7.38 -7.02
CA SER A 22 17.46 -8.33 -7.62
C SER A 22 18.84 -8.30 -6.93
N SER A 23 19.27 -7.13 -6.43
CA SER A 23 20.52 -7.00 -5.69
C SER A 23 20.56 -7.78 -4.35
N LYS A 24 19.37 -8.17 -3.84
CA LYS A 24 19.25 -8.89 -2.55
C LYS A 24 19.22 -10.41 -2.71
N TYR A 25 19.19 -10.92 -3.94
CA TYR A 25 19.08 -12.35 -4.22
C TYR A 25 20.28 -12.81 -5.05
N THR A 26 20.84 -13.97 -4.71
CA THR A 26 21.88 -14.66 -5.50
C THR A 26 21.31 -15.27 -6.76
N ASP A 27 20.06 -15.68 -6.75
CA ASP A 27 19.32 -16.21 -7.91
C ASP A 27 18.04 -15.40 -8.14
N VAL A 28 17.99 -14.69 -9.27
CA VAL A 28 16.89 -13.80 -9.63
C VAL A 28 15.92 -14.55 -10.54
N GLN A 29 14.79 -14.90 -9.99
CA GLN A 29 13.76 -15.65 -10.71
C GLN A 29 12.95 -14.79 -11.69
N ALA A 30 12.46 -15.41 -12.78
CA ALA A 30 11.69 -14.74 -13.82
C ALA A 30 10.42 -14.04 -13.30
N GLY A 31 9.83 -14.55 -12.22
CA GLY A 31 8.67 -13.90 -11.58
C GLY A 31 8.97 -12.48 -11.08
N LEU A 32 10.18 -12.25 -10.57
CA LEU A 32 10.60 -10.90 -10.14
C LEU A 32 10.72 -9.94 -11.32
N LEU A 33 11.09 -10.43 -12.49
CA LEU A 33 11.18 -9.63 -13.71
C LEU A 33 9.79 -9.34 -14.29
N ASN A 34 8.87 -10.33 -14.26
CA ASN A 34 7.61 -10.30 -14.98
C ASN A 34 6.42 -9.75 -14.17
N TYR A 35 6.53 -9.63 -12.83
CA TYR A 35 5.38 -9.19 -12.02
C TYR A 35 4.81 -7.81 -12.42
N PRO A 36 5.59 -6.83 -12.96
CA PRO A 36 5.00 -5.56 -13.41
C PRO A 36 4.01 -5.75 -14.56
N VAL A 37 4.26 -6.74 -15.42
CA VAL A 37 3.33 -7.07 -16.52
C VAL A 37 2.07 -7.76 -15.99
N LEU A 38 2.19 -8.58 -14.95
CA LEU A 38 1.03 -9.16 -14.26
C LEU A 38 0.18 -8.04 -13.61
N MET A 39 0.82 -7.10 -12.91
CA MET A 39 0.13 -5.94 -12.35
C MET A 39 -0.57 -5.10 -13.43
N ALA A 40 0.07 -4.91 -14.58
CA ALA A 40 -0.57 -4.24 -15.71
C ALA A 40 -1.80 -5.01 -16.21
N ALA A 41 -1.74 -6.34 -16.27
CA ALA A 41 -2.89 -7.17 -16.63
C ALA A 41 -4.03 -7.04 -15.63
N ASP A 42 -3.74 -7.04 -14.32
CA ASP A 42 -4.74 -6.89 -13.26
C ASP A 42 -5.49 -5.55 -13.36
N ILE A 43 -4.81 -4.48 -13.78
CA ILE A 43 -5.41 -3.16 -13.99
C ILE A 43 -6.21 -3.12 -15.30
N LEU A 44 -5.61 -3.55 -16.39
CA LEU A 44 -6.19 -3.41 -17.74
C LEU A 44 -7.38 -4.33 -17.99
N LEU A 45 -7.45 -5.50 -17.36
CA LEU A 45 -8.60 -6.41 -17.45
C LEU A 45 -9.91 -5.77 -17.03
N TYR A 46 -9.85 -4.82 -16.11
CA TYR A 46 -11.03 -4.13 -15.57
C TYR A 46 -11.29 -2.76 -16.20
N ASN A 47 -10.51 -2.35 -17.21
CA ASN A 47 -10.59 -1.04 -17.85
C ASN A 47 -10.59 0.11 -16.84
N THR A 48 -9.71 0.01 -15.85
CA THR A 48 -9.59 0.95 -14.75
C THR A 48 -9.16 2.33 -15.26
N SER A 49 -9.90 3.39 -14.90
CA SER A 49 -9.57 4.77 -15.28
C SER A 49 -8.56 5.41 -14.35
N TYR A 50 -8.65 5.15 -13.04
CA TYR A 50 -7.78 5.74 -12.01
C TYR A 50 -7.23 4.67 -11.09
N VAL A 51 -5.92 4.73 -10.82
CA VAL A 51 -5.25 3.81 -9.89
C VAL A 51 -4.62 4.61 -8.75
N PRO A 52 -5.15 4.50 -7.52
CA PRO A 52 -4.54 5.16 -6.36
C PRO A 52 -3.27 4.42 -5.97
N VAL A 53 -2.13 5.10 -6.06
CA VAL A 53 -0.81 4.52 -5.74
C VAL A 53 0.10 5.52 -5.04
N GLY A 54 1.01 4.99 -4.20
CA GLY A 54 2.14 5.75 -3.68
C GLY A 54 3.24 5.98 -4.73
N GLU A 55 4.19 6.85 -4.39
CA GLU A 55 5.31 7.22 -5.27
C GLU A 55 6.10 6.01 -5.79
N ASP A 56 6.30 5.00 -4.94
CA ASP A 56 7.05 3.78 -5.25
C ASP A 56 6.36 2.89 -6.31
N GLN A 57 5.08 3.11 -6.59
CA GLN A 57 4.30 2.35 -7.57
C GLN A 57 4.05 3.12 -8.88
N LYS A 58 4.45 4.39 -8.98
CA LYS A 58 4.22 5.20 -10.18
C LYS A 58 4.80 4.53 -11.44
N GLN A 59 6.02 4.00 -11.35
CA GLN A 59 6.67 3.36 -12.48
C GLN A 59 5.92 2.12 -12.98
N HIS A 60 5.20 1.42 -12.09
CA HIS A 60 4.33 0.30 -12.49
C HIS A 60 3.10 0.77 -13.28
N ILE A 61 2.56 1.94 -12.93
CA ILE A 61 1.44 2.50 -13.69
C ILE A 61 1.92 3.07 -15.02
N GLU A 62 3.12 3.64 -15.09
CA GLU A 62 3.72 4.10 -16.36
C GLU A 62 3.89 2.94 -17.34
N ILE A 63 4.47 1.80 -16.92
CA ILE A 63 4.57 0.63 -17.80
C ILE A 63 3.19 0.07 -18.19
N THR A 64 2.21 0.13 -17.30
CA THR A 64 0.82 -0.25 -17.60
C THR A 64 0.23 0.63 -18.70
N ARG A 65 0.44 1.93 -18.62
CA ARG A 65 0.00 2.90 -19.65
C ARG A 65 0.68 2.65 -20.99
N ASP A 66 2.00 2.45 -20.98
CA ASP A 66 2.77 2.13 -22.18
C ASP A 66 2.25 0.87 -22.88
N LEU A 67 1.94 -0.17 -22.11
CA LEU A 67 1.42 -1.43 -22.63
C LEU A 67 0.01 -1.26 -23.19
N ALA A 68 -0.85 -0.48 -22.53
CA ALA A 68 -2.19 -0.17 -23.02
C ALA A 68 -2.13 0.61 -24.34
N GLN A 69 -1.31 1.65 -24.42
CA GLN A 69 -1.10 2.45 -25.62
C GLN A 69 -0.53 1.60 -26.76
N ARG A 70 0.48 0.78 -26.49
CA ARG A 70 1.12 -0.10 -27.47
C ARG A 70 0.15 -1.11 -28.04
N PHE A 71 -0.69 -1.71 -27.18
CA PHE A 71 -1.71 -2.64 -27.62
C PHE A 71 -2.77 -1.94 -28.49
N ASN A 72 -3.28 -0.80 -28.01
CA ASN A 72 -4.31 -0.03 -28.72
C ASN A 72 -3.81 0.44 -30.10
N SER A 73 -2.57 0.90 -30.19
CA SER A 73 -1.96 1.32 -31.46
C SER A 73 -1.72 0.16 -32.42
N ARG A 74 -1.34 -1.02 -31.91
CA ARG A 74 -1.00 -2.17 -32.75
C ARG A 74 -2.23 -2.90 -33.29
N TYR A 75 -3.28 -3.01 -32.48
CA TYR A 75 -4.45 -3.81 -32.82
C TYR A 75 -5.72 -2.97 -33.02
N SER A 76 -6.11 -2.16 -32.11
CA SER A 76 -7.10 -1.10 -32.09
C SER A 76 -7.49 -0.78 -30.63
N GLU A 77 -8.20 0.30 -30.44
CA GLU A 77 -8.65 0.74 -29.10
C GLU A 77 -9.38 -0.39 -28.35
N THR A 78 -8.82 -0.77 -27.21
CA THR A 78 -9.26 -1.90 -26.39
C THR A 78 -9.20 -1.60 -24.91
N PHE A 79 -8.05 -1.09 -24.46
CA PHE A 79 -7.81 -0.78 -23.05
C PHE A 79 -8.02 0.69 -22.75
N THR A 80 -8.66 0.99 -21.64
CA THR A 80 -8.60 2.30 -21.03
C THR A 80 -7.16 2.54 -20.54
N ILE A 81 -6.59 3.70 -20.85
CA ILE A 81 -5.26 4.08 -20.37
C ILE A 81 -5.42 4.65 -18.96
N PRO A 82 -4.95 3.97 -17.91
CA PRO A 82 -5.20 4.40 -16.54
C PRO A 82 -4.43 5.65 -16.18
N GLU A 83 -4.98 6.47 -15.30
CA GLU A 83 -4.32 7.63 -14.71
C GLU A 83 -3.91 7.35 -13.26
N ILE A 84 -2.81 7.96 -12.85
CA ILE A 84 -2.33 7.87 -11.47
C ILE A 84 -3.15 8.80 -10.60
N LEU A 85 -3.76 8.24 -9.54
CA LEU A 85 -4.37 9.03 -8.48
C LEU A 85 -3.40 9.01 -7.27
N THR A 86 -2.67 10.12 -7.10
CA THR A 86 -1.81 10.28 -5.91
C THR A 86 -2.63 10.94 -4.81
N PRO A 87 -2.80 10.31 -3.65
CA PRO A 87 -3.46 10.93 -2.51
C PRO A 87 -2.72 12.23 -2.12
N LYS A 88 -3.46 13.32 -1.94
CA LYS A 88 -2.88 14.61 -1.54
C LYS A 88 -2.32 14.58 -0.10
N VAL A 89 -2.79 13.66 0.72
CA VAL A 89 -2.38 13.48 2.11
C VAL A 89 -2.21 11.98 2.37
N GLY A 90 -1.00 11.57 2.58
CA GLY A 90 -0.64 10.28 3.10
C GLY A 90 0.68 10.48 3.82
N ALA A 91 0.63 10.72 5.14
CA ALA A 91 1.84 10.75 5.91
C ALA A 91 2.59 9.44 5.68
N ARG A 92 3.83 9.52 5.24
CA ARG A 92 4.71 8.35 5.19
C ARG A 92 5.00 7.96 6.63
N ILE A 93 4.31 6.93 7.12
CA ILE A 93 4.51 6.43 8.47
C ILE A 93 5.83 5.67 8.52
N MET A 94 6.67 6.04 9.46
CA MET A 94 8.00 5.47 9.67
C MET A 94 7.95 4.40 10.77
N SER A 95 8.97 3.53 10.81
CA SER A 95 9.11 2.51 11.85
C SER A 95 9.15 3.16 13.25
N LEU A 96 8.50 2.55 14.22
CA LEU A 96 8.52 3.02 15.60
C LEU A 96 9.89 2.86 16.27
N LYS A 97 10.76 1.99 15.70
CA LYS A 97 12.10 1.69 16.23
C LYS A 97 13.22 2.33 15.43
N ASP A 98 12.97 2.61 14.15
CA ASP A 98 13.91 3.27 13.26
C ASP A 98 13.16 4.31 12.41
N PRO A 99 13.07 5.56 12.87
CA PRO A 99 12.34 6.61 12.14
C PRO A 99 12.96 7.00 10.77
N SER A 100 14.11 6.48 10.42
CA SER A 100 14.71 6.65 9.10
C SER A 100 14.12 5.68 8.06
N SER A 101 13.55 4.58 8.53
CA SER A 101 12.99 3.50 7.70
C SER A 101 11.46 3.56 7.68
N LYS A 102 10.85 3.27 6.53
CA LYS A 102 9.39 3.17 6.41
C LYS A 102 8.86 2.01 7.27
N MET A 103 7.73 2.22 7.99
CA MET A 103 7.05 1.13 8.71
C MET A 103 6.72 -0.01 7.75
N SER A 104 7.13 -1.22 8.12
CA SER A 104 6.94 -2.42 7.30
C SER A 104 6.60 -3.63 8.17
N LYS A 105 5.57 -4.37 7.77
CA LYS A 105 5.23 -5.67 8.39
C LYS A 105 6.31 -6.74 8.20
N SER A 106 7.25 -6.51 7.30
CA SER A 106 8.39 -7.41 7.03
C SER A 106 9.64 -7.03 7.83
N ASP A 107 9.55 -6.04 8.73
CA ASP A 107 10.64 -5.70 9.65
C ASP A 107 10.92 -6.89 10.57
N SER A 108 12.20 -7.19 10.78
CA SER A 108 12.63 -8.21 11.72
C SER A 108 12.30 -7.84 13.18
N ASN A 109 12.27 -6.55 13.49
CA ASN A 109 11.86 -6.04 14.79
C ASN A 109 10.34 -5.81 14.84
N LYS A 110 9.64 -6.71 15.53
CA LYS A 110 8.17 -6.64 15.68
C LYS A 110 7.67 -5.40 16.43
N ASP A 111 8.52 -4.71 17.20
CA ASP A 111 8.18 -3.44 17.85
C ASP A 111 8.28 -2.24 16.89
N GLY A 112 8.79 -2.43 15.67
CA GLY A 112 8.92 -1.38 14.66
C GLY A 112 7.62 -1.03 13.94
N TYR A 113 6.59 -1.86 14.04
CA TYR A 113 5.31 -1.68 13.33
C TYR A 113 4.10 -2.10 14.15
N ILE A 114 2.96 -1.52 13.82
CA ILE A 114 1.65 -1.88 14.39
C ILE A 114 0.87 -2.63 13.31
N LEU A 115 0.43 -3.85 13.64
CA LEU A 115 -0.56 -4.55 12.82
C LEU A 115 -1.97 -4.06 13.20
N ILE A 116 -2.85 -3.99 12.23
CA ILE A 116 -4.26 -3.63 12.47
C ILE A 116 -4.90 -4.57 13.52
N LEU A 117 -4.50 -5.84 13.52
CA LEU A 117 -5.02 -6.87 14.41
C LEU A 117 -4.15 -7.13 15.65
N ASP A 118 -3.16 -6.30 15.95
CA ASP A 118 -2.46 -6.37 17.23
C ASP A 118 -3.48 -6.20 18.37
N SER A 119 -3.21 -6.84 19.51
CA SER A 119 -4.00 -6.59 20.69
C SER A 119 -3.89 -5.13 21.14
N GLU A 120 -4.86 -4.65 21.89
CA GLU A 120 -4.83 -3.30 22.45
C GLU A 120 -3.57 -3.09 23.29
N ASP A 121 -3.23 -4.08 24.14
CA ASP A 121 -2.04 -4.02 24.98
C ASP A 121 -0.73 -4.03 24.18
N ASP A 122 -0.65 -4.83 23.10
CA ASP A 122 0.54 -4.81 22.24
C ASP A 122 0.67 -3.48 21.51
N THR A 123 -0.44 -2.89 21.07
CA THR A 123 -0.46 -1.57 20.44
C THR A 123 0.08 -0.50 21.41
N ARG A 124 -0.44 -0.46 22.67
CA ARG A 124 0.04 0.46 23.71
C ARG A 124 1.52 0.25 24.01
N LYS A 125 1.96 -1.00 24.19
CA LYS A 125 3.37 -1.33 24.48
C LYS A 125 4.31 -0.90 23.35
N LYS A 126 3.95 -1.12 22.09
CA LYS A 126 4.75 -0.74 20.93
C LYS A 126 4.90 0.78 20.85
N ILE A 127 3.81 1.54 21.04
CA ILE A 127 3.83 3.00 21.05
C ILE A 127 4.65 3.52 22.23
N LYS A 128 4.46 2.99 23.43
CA LYS A 128 5.25 3.37 24.62
C LYS A 128 6.75 3.18 24.39
N ARG A 129 7.15 2.12 23.68
CA ARG A 129 8.55 1.79 23.39
C ARG A 129 9.08 2.45 22.10
N ALA A 130 8.27 3.24 21.39
CA ALA A 130 8.70 3.92 20.19
C ALA A 130 9.87 4.87 20.48
N VAL A 131 10.79 4.99 19.52
CA VAL A 131 11.96 5.85 19.64
C VAL A 131 11.54 7.32 19.56
N THR A 132 12.03 8.12 20.49
CA THR A 132 12.00 9.60 20.48
C THR A 132 13.41 10.09 20.79
N ASP A 133 13.68 11.35 20.51
CA ASP A 133 14.94 11.98 20.87
C ASP A 133 15.07 12.19 22.41
N SER A 134 16.22 12.70 22.83
CA SER A 134 16.54 12.96 24.24
C SER A 134 16.46 14.46 24.61
N SER A 135 16.02 15.34 23.71
CA SER A 135 15.99 16.79 23.98
C SER A 135 14.96 17.18 25.03
N GLY A 136 13.88 16.41 25.14
CA GLY A 136 12.76 16.75 26.02
C GLY A 136 11.87 17.87 25.48
N GLU A 137 12.21 18.47 24.32
CA GLU A 137 11.42 19.51 23.69
C GLU A 137 10.37 18.89 22.76
N PHE A 138 9.12 19.35 22.88
CA PHE A 138 8.02 18.82 22.07
C PHE A 138 7.80 19.71 20.84
N ARG A 139 8.39 19.34 19.70
CA ARG A 139 8.31 20.10 18.44
C ARG A 139 7.99 19.20 17.24
N TYR A 140 7.28 19.75 16.27
CA TYR A 140 7.09 19.08 14.97
C TYR A 140 8.20 19.52 14.00
N SER A 141 9.32 18.82 14.01
CA SER A 141 10.51 19.21 13.27
C SER A 141 11.26 18.01 12.67
N ASP A 142 12.06 18.24 11.62
CA ASP A 142 12.84 17.21 10.94
C ASP A 142 14.05 16.72 11.77
N ASP A 143 14.50 17.49 12.75
CA ASP A 143 15.53 17.12 13.70
C ASP A 143 15.03 16.16 14.79
N GLN A 144 13.70 15.99 14.89
CA GLN A 144 13.04 15.04 15.79
C GLN A 144 12.22 13.99 15.03
N PRO A 145 12.85 13.16 14.16
CA PRO A 145 12.10 12.30 13.22
C PRO A 145 11.21 11.27 13.94
N GLY A 146 11.62 10.78 15.11
CA GLY A 146 10.82 9.86 15.92
C GLY A 146 9.55 10.51 16.44
N LEU A 147 9.67 11.68 17.08
CA LEU A 147 8.52 12.44 17.59
C LEU A 147 7.61 12.90 16.45
N LYS A 148 8.19 13.42 15.36
CA LYS A 148 7.46 13.82 14.16
C LYS A 148 6.62 12.68 13.60
N ASN A 149 7.16 11.47 13.55
CA ASN A 149 6.42 10.28 13.12
C ASN A 149 5.23 9.97 14.05
N LEU A 150 5.43 10.03 15.37
CA LEU A 150 4.35 9.80 16.34
C LEU A 150 3.26 10.87 16.25
N ILE A 151 3.62 12.13 16.02
CA ILE A 151 2.67 13.23 15.80
C ILE A 151 1.85 12.98 14.52
N ASN A 152 2.50 12.51 13.43
CA ASN A 152 1.79 12.17 12.19
C ASN A 152 0.80 11.01 12.40
N ILE A 153 1.17 10.01 13.18
CA ILE A 153 0.26 8.91 13.53
C ILE A 153 -0.93 9.46 14.33
N HIS A 154 -0.68 10.30 15.35
CA HIS A 154 -1.73 10.92 16.14
C HIS A 154 -2.69 11.73 15.27
N ALA A 155 -2.16 12.61 14.41
CA ALA A 155 -2.93 13.43 13.49
C ALA A 155 -3.84 12.59 12.58
N SER A 156 -3.33 11.45 12.10
CA SER A 156 -4.07 10.55 11.20
C SER A 156 -5.29 9.90 11.86
N PHE A 157 -5.25 9.68 13.18
CA PHE A 157 -6.36 9.07 13.92
C PHE A 157 -7.27 10.08 14.58
N SER A 158 -6.72 11.18 15.13
CA SER A 158 -7.50 12.19 15.85
C SER A 158 -8.14 13.25 14.97
N GLY A 159 -7.62 13.43 13.74
CA GLY A 159 -8.02 14.54 12.85
C GLY A 159 -7.46 15.90 13.25
N MET A 160 -6.67 15.99 14.33
CA MET A 160 -5.98 17.21 14.75
C MET A 160 -4.81 17.52 13.82
N SER A 161 -4.50 18.79 13.62
CA SER A 161 -3.29 19.19 12.92
C SER A 161 -2.03 18.94 13.79
N PRO A 162 -0.84 18.80 13.18
CA PRO A 162 0.40 18.67 13.92
C PRO A 162 0.64 19.82 14.91
N GLU A 163 0.26 21.04 14.53
CA GLU A 163 0.41 22.25 15.37
C GLU A 163 -0.50 22.20 16.60
N GLU A 164 -1.73 21.73 16.46
CA GLU A 164 -2.66 21.54 17.58
C GLU A 164 -2.15 20.47 18.54
N ILE A 165 -1.56 19.37 18.01
CA ILE A 165 -0.96 18.33 18.84
C ILE A 165 0.25 18.89 19.61
N VAL A 166 1.14 19.62 18.95
CA VAL A 166 2.29 20.25 19.63
C VAL A 166 1.80 21.14 20.76
N LYS A 167 0.84 22.03 20.51
CA LYS A 167 0.28 22.91 21.53
C LYS A 167 -0.35 22.18 22.71
N LYS A 168 -0.98 21.03 22.44
CA LYS A 168 -1.59 20.19 23.50
C LYS A 168 -0.54 19.58 24.44
N TYR A 169 0.64 19.20 23.89
CA TYR A 169 1.65 18.42 24.64
C TYR A 169 2.95 19.16 24.93
N GLU A 170 3.12 20.43 24.52
CA GLU A 170 4.36 21.21 24.71
C GLU A 170 4.81 21.33 26.20
N ASN A 171 3.87 21.27 27.12
CA ASN A 171 4.14 21.32 28.55
C ASN A 171 4.03 19.95 29.24
N LEU A 172 3.86 18.87 28.48
CA LEU A 172 3.77 17.50 28.96
C LEU A 172 5.00 16.69 28.51
N GLY A 173 5.28 15.59 29.19
CA GLY A 173 6.39 14.72 28.82
C GLY A 173 6.06 13.81 27.64
N TYR A 174 7.09 13.25 26.99
CA TYR A 174 6.91 12.23 25.95
C TYR A 174 6.14 11.00 26.44
N GLY A 175 6.19 10.72 27.74
CA GLY A 175 5.45 9.62 28.36
C GLY A 175 3.95 9.81 28.23
N ASP A 176 3.45 10.97 28.66
CA ASP A 176 2.02 11.32 28.62
C ASP A 176 1.49 11.34 27.18
N PHE A 177 2.27 11.91 26.27
CA PHE A 177 1.95 11.90 24.84
C PHE A 177 1.84 10.49 24.28
N LYS A 178 2.81 9.61 24.58
CA LYS A 178 2.79 8.23 24.09
C LYS A 178 1.66 7.41 24.68
N GLU A 179 1.28 7.68 25.91
CA GLU A 179 0.14 7.04 26.56
C GLU A 179 -1.17 7.43 25.84
N ASP A 180 -1.40 8.73 25.67
CA ASP A 180 -2.58 9.22 24.92
C ASP A 180 -2.58 8.75 23.45
N LEU A 181 -1.44 8.80 22.76
CA LEU A 181 -1.32 8.25 21.41
C LEU A 181 -1.69 6.77 21.36
N GLY A 182 -1.29 6.00 22.38
CA GLY A 182 -1.68 4.61 22.51
C GLY A 182 -3.19 4.43 22.51
N GLU A 183 -3.90 5.22 23.30
CA GLU A 183 -5.36 5.19 23.37
C GLU A 183 -6.00 5.67 22.07
N VAL A 184 -5.52 6.76 21.50
CA VAL A 184 -6.02 7.29 20.22
C VAL A 184 -5.94 6.24 19.09
N VAL A 185 -4.82 5.51 19.00
CA VAL A 185 -4.65 4.45 18.01
C VAL A 185 -5.52 3.23 18.33
N VAL A 186 -5.62 2.83 19.58
CA VAL A 186 -6.47 1.71 20.04
C VAL A 186 -7.93 1.99 19.68
N GLU A 187 -8.44 3.16 20.09
CA GLU A 187 -9.83 3.57 19.81
C GLU A 187 -10.09 3.71 18.30
N GLY A 188 -9.15 4.31 17.58
CA GLY A 188 -9.28 4.47 16.12
C GLY A 188 -9.32 3.14 15.36
N LEU A 189 -8.64 2.10 15.86
CA LEU A 189 -8.65 0.77 15.27
C LEU A 189 -9.76 -0.15 15.81
N ARG A 190 -10.42 0.21 16.92
CA ARG A 190 -11.45 -0.62 17.56
C ARG A 190 -12.59 -1.01 16.61
N PRO A 191 -13.24 -0.08 15.90
CA PRO A 191 -14.36 -0.41 15.02
C PRO A 191 -13.98 -1.43 13.94
N LEU A 192 -12.76 -1.31 13.40
CA LEU A 192 -12.24 -2.21 12.39
C LEU A 192 -11.94 -3.59 12.96
N ARG A 193 -11.37 -3.66 14.18
CA ARG A 193 -11.09 -4.91 14.88
C ARG A 193 -12.35 -5.68 15.25
N GLU A 194 -13.37 -4.97 15.74
CA GLU A 194 -14.67 -5.53 16.09
C GLU A 194 -15.37 -6.09 14.83
N ARG A 195 -15.42 -5.30 13.78
CA ARG A 195 -16.01 -5.73 12.51
C ARG A 195 -15.26 -6.91 11.88
N PHE A 196 -13.94 -6.92 11.98
CA PHE A 196 -13.14 -8.07 11.55
C PHE A 196 -13.49 -9.33 12.32
N LYS A 197 -13.60 -9.26 13.66
CA LYS A 197 -13.96 -10.42 14.51
C LYS A 197 -15.35 -10.95 14.14
N GLU A 198 -16.32 -10.07 13.98
CA GLU A 198 -17.69 -10.41 13.59
C GLU A 198 -17.71 -11.14 12.24
N ILE A 199 -17.13 -10.53 11.20
CA ILE A 199 -17.09 -11.12 9.85
C ILE A 199 -16.30 -12.42 9.84
N ARG A 200 -15.17 -12.47 10.54
CA ARG A 200 -14.31 -13.67 10.60
C ARG A 200 -14.99 -14.86 11.27
N ALA A 201 -15.92 -14.63 12.18
CA ALA A 201 -16.71 -15.67 12.84
C ALA A 201 -17.76 -16.28 11.90
N ASP A 202 -18.28 -15.51 10.95
CA ASP A 202 -19.29 -15.98 9.98
C ASP A 202 -18.61 -16.50 8.69
N LYS A 203 -18.23 -17.78 8.72
CA LYS A 203 -17.59 -18.42 7.57
C LYS A 203 -18.50 -18.51 6.35
N ALA A 204 -19.80 -18.70 6.56
CA ALA A 204 -20.76 -18.81 5.45
C ALA A 204 -20.90 -17.47 4.72
N TYR A 205 -20.98 -16.39 5.47
CA TYR A 205 -20.96 -15.03 4.90
C TYR A 205 -19.67 -14.75 4.12
N LEU A 206 -18.50 -15.06 4.71
CA LEU A 206 -17.22 -14.88 4.01
C LEU A 206 -17.17 -15.65 2.69
N GLU A 207 -17.64 -16.91 2.71
CA GLU A 207 -17.64 -17.75 1.51
C GLU A 207 -18.59 -17.18 0.43
N SER A 208 -19.76 -16.66 0.83
CA SER A 208 -20.70 -16.01 -0.09
C SER A 208 -20.07 -14.76 -0.73
N VAL A 209 -19.38 -13.93 0.06
CA VAL A 209 -18.69 -12.73 -0.44
C VAL A 209 -17.59 -13.10 -1.44
N TYR A 210 -16.79 -14.14 -1.16
CA TYR A 210 -15.75 -14.59 -2.09
C TYR A 210 -16.34 -15.09 -3.41
N LYS A 211 -17.39 -15.90 -3.37
CA LYS A 211 -18.05 -16.45 -4.55
C LYS A 211 -18.67 -15.34 -5.41
N GLU A 212 -19.46 -14.49 -4.79
CA GLU A 212 -20.10 -13.36 -5.48
C GLU A 212 -19.07 -12.39 -6.07
N GLY A 213 -18.02 -12.07 -5.29
CA GLY A 213 -16.93 -11.21 -5.75
C GLY A 213 -16.16 -11.82 -6.93
N ALA A 214 -15.87 -13.13 -6.87
CA ALA A 214 -15.20 -13.85 -7.94
C ALA A 214 -16.05 -13.89 -9.23
N GLU A 215 -17.36 -14.10 -9.12
CA GLU A 215 -18.26 -14.08 -10.27
C GLU A 215 -18.30 -12.72 -10.95
N LYS A 216 -18.48 -11.64 -10.17
CA LYS A 216 -18.46 -10.25 -10.66
C LYS A 216 -17.13 -9.90 -11.35
N ALA A 217 -16.02 -10.21 -10.69
CA ALA A 217 -14.69 -9.96 -11.24
C ALA A 217 -14.45 -10.76 -12.52
N SER A 218 -14.79 -12.05 -12.53
CA SER A 218 -14.66 -12.92 -13.71
C SER A 218 -15.49 -12.42 -14.88
N TYR A 219 -16.70 -11.95 -14.65
CA TYR A 219 -17.55 -11.39 -15.72
C TYR A 219 -16.87 -10.21 -16.41
N LEU A 220 -16.38 -9.23 -15.65
CA LEU A 220 -15.71 -8.04 -16.18
C LEU A 220 -14.38 -8.41 -16.88
N ALA A 221 -13.55 -9.22 -16.24
CA ALA A 221 -12.27 -9.65 -16.77
C ALA A 221 -12.44 -10.41 -18.09
N ASN A 222 -13.37 -11.35 -18.14
CA ASN A 222 -13.64 -12.14 -19.36
C ASN A 222 -14.18 -11.28 -20.50
N LYS A 223 -14.97 -10.24 -20.22
CA LYS A 223 -15.43 -9.29 -21.23
C LYS A 223 -14.27 -8.60 -21.95
N THR A 224 -13.27 -8.17 -21.19
CA THR A 224 -12.06 -7.54 -21.74
C THR A 224 -11.16 -8.59 -22.42
N LEU A 225 -10.92 -9.73 -21.77
CA LEU A 225 -10.05 -10.79 -22.27
C LEU A 225 -10.54 -11.33 -23.64
N ARG A 226 -11.85 -11.52 -23.83
CA ARG A 226 -12.43 -11.93 -25.11
C ARG A 226 -12.14 -10.93 -26.23
N LYS A 227 -12.22 -9.61 -25.93
CA LYS A 227 -11.86 -8.57 -26.90
C LYS A 227 -10.39 -8.67 -27.28
N VAL A 228 -9.50 -8.83 -26.28
CA VAL A 228 -8.05 -8.99 -26.50
C VAL A 228 -7.77 -10.22 -27.38
N TYR A 229 -8.32 -11.38 -27.04
CA TYR A 229 -8.10 -12.62 -27.79
C TYR A 229 -8.58 -12.51 -29.26
N LYS A 230 -9.77 -11.93 -29.46
CA LYS A 230 -10.28 -11.69 -30.83
C LYS A 230 -9.33 -10.80 -31.62
N LYS A 231 -8.77 -9.74 -31.01
CA LYS A 231 -7.89 -8.78 -31.71
C LYS A 231 -6.52 -9.34 -32.02
N VAL A 232 -5.99 -10.23 -31.20
CA VAL A 232 -4.72 -10.92 -31.46
C VAL A 232 -4.89 -12.17 -32.34
N GLY A 233 -6.12 -12.50 -32.76
CA GLY A 233 -6.40 -13.60 -33.69
C GLY A 233 -6.58 -14.96 -33.00
N PHE A 234 -6.84 -15.02 -31.69
CA PHE A 234 -7.16 -16.28 -31.03
C PHE A 234 -8.63 -16.64 -31.25
N ILE A 235 -8.88 -17.94 -31.44
CA ILE A 235 -10.23 -18.49 -31.52
C ILE A 235 -10.83 -18.46 -30.09
N PRO A 236 -11.99 -17.80 -29.90
CA PRO A 236 -12.66 -17.83 -28.60
C PRO A 236 -13.02 -19.27 -28.20
N ARG A 237 -12.72 -19.65 -26.98
CA ARG A 237 -13.20 -20.90 -26.40
C ARG A 237 -14.56 -20.69 -25.76
#